data_9c52e678cb80ac476550d3970be7ae9b
#
_entry.id   9c52e678cb80ac476550d3970be7ae9b
#
_cell.length_a   1.000
_cell.length_b   1.000
_cell.length_c   1.000
_cell.angle_alpha   90.00
_cell.angle_beta   90.00
_cell.angle_gamma   90.00
#
_symmetry.space_group_name_H-M   'P 1'
#
loop_
_entity.id
_entity.type
_entity.pdbx_description
1 polymer ?
#
loop_
_entity_poly.entity_id
_entity_poly.type
_entity_poly.pdbx_seq_one_letter_code
_entity_poly.pdbx_strand_id
1 'polypeptide(L)'
;MTATKIMVASVLFFSLTGLTGWRLIKQGFGSMPIRYVRTAGVFQYLGKDEVKTALEPLVATSFFSADMQAIQQAVAALPWVASVTVKRVWPDAIDIKVDEKKPYVRWGQNSLLSERGELFTPRQVRRFNNLPLLNGPEQQEKKVLEIMKGIRTELADQSLTLAEFNVNDRWAWKIKLTSGMQIELGRNEQLKKLQRFLKTLAVLGQERINSIASVDLRYPNGYAIAWKPDMPCCDWKNSTIPQNITNEQSEKATQSKPYGKKNRT
;
A
#
# COMPACT_ATOMS: atom_id res chain seq x y z
N MET A 1 11.96 -54.15 -66.00
CA MET A 1 11.90 -54.55 -64.55
C MET A 1 12.93 -53.90 -63.66
N THR A 2 13.94 -53.23 -64.14
CA THR A 2 15.04 -52.58 -63.34
C THR A 2 14.68 -51.17 -62.80
N ALA A 3 13.99 -50.37 -63.62
CA ALA A 3 13.68 -48.97 -63.25
C ALA A 3 12.68 -48.88 -62.07
N THR A 4 11.69 -49.75 -62.02
CA THR A 4 10.71 -49.80 -60.92
C THR A 4 11.33 -50.24 -59.60
N LYS A 5 12.31 -51.15 -59.62
CA LYS A 5 13.02 -51.58 -58.42
C LYS A 5 13.95 -50.47 -57.87
N ILE A 6 14.54 -49.66 -58.71
CA ILE A 6 15.37 -48.53 -58.33
C ILE A 6 14.50 -47.42 -57.72
N MET A 7 13.34 -47.14 -58.27
CA MET A 7 12.40 -46.13 -57.76
C MET A 7 11.86 -46.49 -56.35
N VAL A 8 11.51 -47.78 -56.16
CA VAL A 8 11.04 -48.27 -54.85
C VAL A 8 12.20 -48.21 -53.82
N ALA A 9 13.41 -48.59 -54.19
CA ALA A 9 14.57 -48.52 -53.30
C ALA A 9 14.90 -47.11 -52.88
N SER A 10 14.80 -46.10 -53.80
CA SER A 10 15.03 -44.68 -53.47
C SER A 10 13.96 -44.14 -52.51
N VAL A 11 12.68 -44.45 -52.73
CA VAL A 11 11.58 -44.01 -51.80
C VAL A 11 11.75 -44.64 -50.43
N LEU A 12 12.13 -45.90 -50.33
CA LEU A 12 12.42 -46.56 -49.06
C LEU A 12 13.65 -45.94 -48.33
N PHE A 13 14.71 -45.61 -49.09
CA PHE A 13 15.88 -44.96 -48.53
C PHE A 13 15.56 -43.57 -48.00
N PHE A 14 14.82 -42.72 -48.73
CA PHE A 14 14.40 -41.39 -48.29
C PHE A 14 13.41 -41.46 -47.12
N SER A 15 12.52 -42.46 -47.07
CA SER A 15 11.60 -42.62 -45.94
C SER A 15 12.39 -43.07 -44.67
N LEU A 16 13.38 -43.94 -44.81
CA LEU A 16 14.16 -44.45 -43.68
C LEU A 16 15.10 -43.38 -43.15
N THR A 17 15.77 -42.57 -44.01
CA THR A 17 16.59 -41.45 -43.60
C THR A 17 15.75 -40.33 -43.00
N GLY A 18 14.57 -40.05 -43.51
CA GLY A 18 13.59 -39.11 -42.94
C GLY A 18 13.11 -39.52 -41.53
N LEU A 19 12.79 -40.78 -41.36
CA LEU A 19 12.35 -41.31 -40.04
C LEU A 19 13.50 -41.35 -39.01
N THR A 20 14.70 -41.72 -39.42
CA THR A 20 15.87 -41.73 -38.53
C THR A 20 16.29 -40.30 -38.17
N GLY A 21 16.31 -39.37 -39.15
CA GLY A 21 16.57 -37.95 -38.91
C GLY A 21 15.54 -37.31 -37.97
N TRP A 22 14.27 -37.59 -38.16
CA TRP A 22 13.19 -37.14 -37.27
C TRP A 22 13.33 -37.67 -35.80
N ARG A 23 13.73 -38.93 -35.64
CA ARG A 23 13.98 -39.50 -34.32
C ARG A 23 15.18 -38.89 -33.62
N LEU A 24 16.27 -38.67 -34.36
CA LEU A 24 17.49 -38.02 -33.83
C LEU A 24 17.24 -36.56 -33.45
N ILE A 25 16.45 -35.83 -34.23
CA ILE A 25 16.04 -34.46 -33.92
C ILE A 25 15.20 -34.44 -32.64
N LYS A 26 14.18 -35.32 -32.53
CA LYS A 26 13.35 -35.42 -31.32
C LYS A 26 14.13 -35.81 -30.07
N GLN A 27 15.10 -36.72 -30.18
CA GLN A 27 15.94 -37.16 -29.05
C GLN A 27 16.99 -36.13 -28.66
N GLY A 28 17.58 -35.41 -29.63
CA GLY A 28 18.63 -34.42 -29.37
C GLY A 28 18.12 -33.11 -28.83
N PHE A 29 17.04 -32.55 -29.40
CA PHE A 29 16.49 -31.28 -28.98
C PHE A 29 15.46 -31.40 -27.84
N GLY A 30 14.78 -32.57 -27.73
CA GLY A 30 13.78 -32.77 -26.68
C GLY A 30 14.34 -33.01 -25.28
N SER A 31 15.64 -33.28 -25.14
CA SER A 31 16.28 -33.67 -23.87
C SER A 31 17.27 -32.62 -23.32
N MET A 32 17.32 -31.40 -23.89
CA MET A 32 18.19 -30.35 -23.34
C MET A 32 17.71 -29.95 -21.94
N PRO A 33 18.49 -30.21 -20.87
CA PRO A 33 18.09 -29.79 -19.53
C PRO A 33 18.27 -28.30 -19.35
N ILE A 34 17.47 -27.68 -18.46
CA ILE A 34 17.70 -26.33 -18.00
C ILE A 34 18.90 -26.38 -17.04
N ARG A 35 19.99 -25.71 -17.41
CA ARG A 35 21.23 -25.67 -16.59
C ARG A 35 21.27 -24.48 -15.66
N TYR A 36 20.72 -23.36 -16.11
CA TYR A 36 20.82 -22.11 -15.37
C TYR A 36 19.44 -21.46 -15.22
N VAL A 37 19.08 -21.13 -13.98
CA VAL A 37 17.99 -20.24 -13.67
C VAL A 37 18.62 -19.00 -13.05
N ARG A 38 18.56 -17.88 -13.79
CA ARG A 38 19.10 -16.61 -13.34
C ARG A 38 17.97 -15.77 -12.80
N THR A 39 18.12 -15.28 -11.58
CA THR A 39 17.18 -14.35 -10.96
C THR A 39 17.82 -12.98 -10.92
N ALA A 40 17.16 -11.98 -11.52
CA ALA A 40 17.57 -10.59 -11.52
C ALA A 40 16.52 -9.75 -10.76
N GLY A 41 16.97 -8.81 -9.94
CA GLY A 41 16.10 -7.92 -9.16
C GLY A 41 16.81 -7.44 -7.91
N VAL A 42 16.19 -6.48 -7.21
CA VAL A 42 16.62 -6.07 -5.87
C VAL A 42 15.88 -6.93 -4.87
N PHE A 43 16.57 -7.92 -4.30
CA PHE A 43 16.03 -8.84 -3.30
C PHE A 43 16.29 -8.28 -1.90
N GLN A 44 15.35 -7.49 -1.39
CA GLN A 44 15.43 -6.91 -0.05
C GLN A 44 14.67 -7.75 0.98
N TYR A 45 13.54 -8.32 0.59
CA TYR A 45 12.61 -9.05 1.45
C TYR A 45 12.34 -10.46 0.96
N LEU A 46 12.42 -10.71 -0.33
CA LEU A 46 12.22 -12.02 -0.93
C LEU A 46 13.49 -12.88 -0.80
N GLY A 47 13.37 -14.00 -0.13
CA GLY A 47 14.46 -14.97 0.01
C GLY A 47 14.74 -15.67 -1.33
N LYS A 48 16.02 -15.80 -1.69
CA LYS A 48 16.41 -16.60 -2.88
C LYS A 48 15.94 -18.06 -2.77
N ASP A 49 15.90 -18.60 -1.56
CA ASP A 49 15.42 -19.96 -1.31
C ASP A 49 13.93 -20.11 -1.53
N GLU A 50 13.12 -19.08 -1.25
CA GLU A 50 11.69 -19.09 -1.54
C GLU A 50 11.42 -19.16 -3.05
N VAL A 51 12.17 -18.39 -3.83
CA VAL A 51 12.10 -18.42 -5.31
C VAL A 51 12.56 -19.79 -5.82
N LYS A 52 13.67 -20.32 -5.30
CA LYS A 52 14.19 -21.64 -5.69
C LYS A 52 13.18 -22.74 -5.41
N THR A 53 12.59 -22.78 -4.22
CA THR A 53 11.59 -23.77 -3.83
C THR A 53 10.35 -23.71 -4.72
N ALA A 54 9.89 -22.50 -5.07
CA ALA A 54 8.75 -22.31 -5.97
C ALA A 54 9.03 -22.80 -7.41
N LEU A 55 10.30 -22.75 -7.84
CA LEU A 55 10.69 -23.09 -9.21
C LEU A 55 11.09 -24.56 -9.37
N GLU A 56 11.59 -25.20 -8.34
CA GLU A 56 12.18 -26.55 -8.38
C GLU A 56 11.30 -27.58 -9.14
N PRO A 57 9.98 -27.71 -8.88
CA PRO A 57 9.14 -28.66 -9.61
C PRO A 57 8.93 -28.31 -11.09
N LEU A 58 9.09 -27.04 -11.47
CA LEU A 58 8.78 -26.54 -12.81
C LEU A 58 9.99 -26.53 -13.75
N VAL A 59 11.21 -26.47 -13.19
CA VAL A 59 12.46 -26.45 -13.96
C VAL A 59 13.11 -27.82 -14.08
N ALA A 60 12.55 -28.87 -13.46
CA ALA A 60 13.00 -30.25 -13.59
C ALA A 60 12.68 -30.87 -14.97
N THR A 61 12.21 -30.09 -15.92
CA THR A 61 11.83 -30.49 -17.28
C THR A 61 12.89 -30.06 -18.30
N SER A 62 12.69 -30.44 -19.57
CA SER A 62 13.59 -29.98 -20.63
C SER A 62 13.36 -28.52 -20.99
N PHE A 63 14.40 -27.84 -21.49
CA PHE A 63 14.38 -26.43 -21.86
C PHE A 63 13.22 -26.03 -22.79
N PHE A 64 12.90 -26.91 -23.74
CA PHE A 64 11.80 -26.63 -24.70
C PHE A 64 10.42 -26.94 -24.14
N SER A 65 10.30 -27.90 -23.23
CA SER A 65 9.02 -28.32 -22.63
C SER A 65 8.64 -27.52 -21.38
N ALA A 66 9.57 -26.74 -20.83
CA ALA A 66 9.30 -25.91 -19.66
C ALA A 66 8.19 -24.89 -19.94
N ASP A 67 7.19 -24.87 -19.08
CA ASP A 67 6.08 -23.92 -19.17
C ASP A 67 6.46 -22.59 -18.53
N MET A 68 6.76 -21.57 -19.37
CA MET A 68 7.14 -20.23 -18.92
C MET A 68 6.01 -19.54 -18.17
N GLN A 69 4.74 -19.84 -18.52
CA GLN A 69 3.59 -19.26 -17.85
C GLN A 69 3.42 -19.83 -16.45
N ALA A 70 3.57 -21.15 -16.30
CA ALA A 70 3.53 -21.80 -14.99
C ALA A 70 4.65 -21.30 -14.08
N ILE A 71 5.87 -21.13 -14.60
CA ILE A 71 7.00 -20.53 -13.89
C ILE A 71 6.68 -19.11 -13.44
N GLN A 72 6.12 -18.29 -14.34
CA GLN A 72 5.73 -16.92 -14.03
C GLN A 72 4.67 -16.88 -12.93
N GLN A 73 3.65 -17.71 -13.01
CA GLN A 73 2.57 -17.78 -12.01
C GLN A 73 3.08 -18.23 -10.65
N ALA A 74 3.97 -19.23 -10.59
CA ALA A 74 4.55 -19.72 -9.35
C ALA A 74 5.35 -18.64 -8.62
N VAL A 75 6.16 -17.86 -9.34
CA VAL A 75 6.90 -16.74 -8.75
C VAL A 75 5.98 -15.58 -8.40
N ALA A 76 4.98 -15.27 -9.23
CA ALA A 76 4.00 -14.20 -8.97
C ALA A 76 3.14 -14.47 -7.73
N ALA A 77 2.96 -15.74 -7.35
CA ALA A 77 2.21 -16.13 -6.16
C ALA A 77 2.96 -15.85 -4.85
N LEU A 78 4.27 -15.57 -4.89
CA LEU A 78 5.04 -15.23 -3.69
C LEU A 78 4.60 -13.87 -3.13
N PRO A 79 4.44 -13.74 -1.81
CA PRO A 79 3.83 -12.55 -1.19
C PRO A 79 4.54 -11.23 -1.54
N TRP A 80 5.87 -11.28 -1.66
CA TRP A 80 6.69 -10.09 -1.91
C TRP A 80 6.79 -9.68 -3.39
N VAL A 81 6.29 -10.48 -4.32
CA VAL A 81 6.42 -10.21 -5.75
C VAL A 81 5.35 -9.22 -6.21
N ALA A 82 5.78 -8.07 -6.73
CA ALA A 82 4.91 -7.07 -7.37
C ALA A 82 4.75 -7.37 -8.86
N SER A 83 5.84 -7.72 -9.53
CA SER A 83 5.82 -8.12 -10.92
C SER A 83 6.92 -9.14 -11.20
N VAL A 84 6.70 -10.00 -12.18
CA VAL A 84 7.68 -10.98 -12.64
C VAL A 84 7.66 -11.09 -14.15
N THR A 85 8.85 -11.09 -14.74
CA THR A 85 9.05 -11.35 -16.15
C THR A 85 9.96 -12.58 -16.30
N VAL A 86 9.48 -13.59 -17.04
CA VAL A 86 10.23 -14.81 -17.31
C VAL A 86 10.60 -14.83 -18.79
N LYS A 87 11.87 -15.05 -19.08
CA LYS A 87 12.39 -15.14 -20.46
C LYS A 87 13.24 -16.39 -20.61
N ARG A 88 13.02 -17.10 -21.70
CA ARG A 88 13.87 -18.21 -22.12
C ARG A 88 15.11 -17.65 -22.80
N VAL A 89 16.29 -18.04 -22.35
CA VAL A 89 17.58 -17.62 -22.91
C VAL A 89 18.29 -18.84 -23.44
N TRP A 90 18.41 -18.89 -24.78
CA TRP A 90 19.08 -19.98 -25.46
C TRP A 90 20.56 -20.06 -25.07
N PRO A 91 21.20 -21.27 -24.93
CA PRO A 91 20.64 -22.59 -25.25
C PRO A 91 19.92 -23.29 -24.05
N ASP A 92 20.17 -22.91 -22.78
CA ASP A 92 19.84 -23.75 -21.62
C ASP A 92 19.53 -22.94 -20.34
N ALA A 93 19.20 -21.63 -20.48
CA ALA A 93 18.94 -20.74 -19.36
C ALA A 93 17.53 -20.17 -19.34
N ILE A 94 17.02 -19.88 -18.15
CA ILE A 94 15.79 -19.11 -17.91
C ILE A 94 16.18 -17.88 -17.10
N ASP A 95 15.84 -16.70 -17.58
CA ASP A 95 16.01 -15.44 -16.87
C ASP A 95 14.67 -15.03 -16.24
N ILE A 96 14.69 -14.79 -14.94
CA ILE A 96 13.55 -14.37 -14.15
C ILE A 96 13.86 -13.01 -13.53
N LYS A 97 13.18 -11.98 -14.01
CA LYS A 97 13.27 -10.64 -13.41
C LYS A 97 12.10 -10.45 -12.46
N VAL A 98 12.40 -10.12 -11.20
CA VAL A 98 11.41 -9.91 -10.13
C VAL A 98 11.53 -8.47 -9.64
N ASP A 99 10.38 -7.80 -9.54
CA ASP A 99 10.25 -6.53 -8.82
C ASP A 99 9.49 -6.81 -7.52
N GLU A 100 10.04 -6.36 -6.39
CA GLU A 100 9.42 -6.57 -5.08
C GLU A 100 8.38 -5.50 -4.74
N LYS A 101 7.36 -5.91 -3.98
CA LYS A 101 6.41 -5.00 -3.34
C LYS A 101 7.12 -4.16 -2.28
N LYS A 102 6.91 -2.85 -2.33
CA LYS A 102 7.41 -1.94 -1.31
C LYS A 102 6.33 -1.76 -0.23
N PRO A 103 6.58 -2.17 1.02
CA PRO A 103 5.63 -1.98 2.11
C PRO A 103 5.51 -0.49 2.42
N TYR A 104 4.29 0.00 2.47
CA TYR A 104 3.98 1.41 2.71
C TYR A 104 3.29 1.64 4.06
N VAL A 105 2.35 0.76 4.42
CA VAL A 105 1.64 0.77 5.71
C VAL A 105 1.34 -0.67 6.14
N ARG A 106 1.09 -0.85 7.43
CA ARG A 106 0.53 -2.10 7.97
C ARG A 106 -0.98 -2.07 7.82
N TRP A 107 -1.57 -3.22 7.53
CA TRP A 107 -3.01 -3.43 7.51
C TRP A 107 -3.40 -4.49 8.52
N GLY A 108 -4.14 -4.09 9.57
CA GLY A 108 -4.44 -4.98 10.67
C GLY A 108 -3.18 -5.52 11.35
N GLN A 109 -3.26 -6.75 11.83
CA GLN A 109 -2.16 -7.35 12.60
C GLN A 109 -1.12 -8.06 11.73
N ASN A 110 -1.55 -8.64 10.59
CA ASN A 110 -0.75 -9.63 9.87
C ASN A 110 -0.48 -9.28 8.40
N SER A 111 -0.91 -8.13 7.92
CA SER A 111 -0.81 -7.76 6.51
C SER A 111 -0.11 -6.42 6.31
N LEU A 112 0.37 -6.22 5.11
CA LEU A 112 0.96 -4.97 4.62
C LEU A 112 0.20 -4.49 3.39
N LEU A 113 0.19 -3.20 3.16
CA LEU A 113 -0.25 -2.59 1.91
C LEU A 113 0.93 -1.92 1.23
N SER A 114 1.04 -2.12 -0.08
CA SER A 114 1.93 -1.34 -0.92
C SER A 114 1.39 0.09 -1.10
N GLU A 115 2.20 0.99 -1.64
CA GLU A 115 1.75 2.35 -1.99
C GLU A 115 0.58 2.36 -2.98
N ARG A 116 0.45 1.30 -3.80
CA ARG A 116 -0.65 1.09 -4.77
C ARG A 116 -1.89 0.48 -4.15
N GLY A 117 -1.87 0.17 -2.84
CA GLY A 117 -2.98 -0.47 -2.13
C GLY A 117 -3.11 -1.97 -2.40
N GLU A 118 -2.01 -2.63 -2.79
CA GLU A 118 -1.98 -4.07 -2.92
C GLU A 118 -1.77 -4.71 -1.55
N LEU A 119 -2.72 -5.53 -1.13
CA LEU A 119 -2.65 -6.27 0.13
C LEU A 119 -1.74 -7.49 -0.04
N PHE A 120 -0.86 -7.73 0.92
CA PHE A 120 -0.03 -8.92 0.97
C PHE A 120 0.33 -9.27 2.42
N THR A 121 0.54 -10.57 2.67
CA THR A 121 0.73 -11.11 4.01
C THR A 121 2.05 -11.87 4.08
N PRO A 122 3.17 -11.18 4.35
CA PRO A 122 4.46 -11.83 4.51
C PRO A 122 4.57 -12.51 5.88
N ARG A 123 5.50 -13.49 6.01
CA ARG A 123 5.69 -14.23 7.26
C ARG A 123 6.13 -13.37 8.45
N GLN A 124 6.81 -12.25 8.23
CA GLN A 124 7.44 -11.43 9.28
C GLN A 124 6.93 -9.98 9.26
N VAL A 125 5.62 -9.76 9.42
CA VAL A 125 5.01 -8.42 9.45
C VAL A 125 5.55 -7.55 10.60
N ARG A 126 5.93 -8.16 11.73
CA ARG A 126 6.45 -7.45 12.92
C ARG A 126 7.71 -6.63 12.68
N ARG A 127 8.48 -6.93 11.62
CA ARG A 127 9.67 -6.14 11.24
C ARG A 127 9.32 -4.73 10.76
N PHE A 128 8.05 -4.47 10.46
CA PHE A 128 7.55 -3.20 9.91
C PHE A 128 6.74 -2.38 10.93
N ASN A 129 7.04 -2.53 12.24
CA ASN A 129 6.35 -1.79 13.30
C ASN A 129 6.57 -0.26 13.22
N ASN A 130 7.57 0.19 12.48
CA ASN A 130 7.82 1.59 12.17
C ASN A 130 6.86 2.18 11.14
N LEU A 131 6.13 1.36 10.39
CA LEU A 131 5.13 1.82 9.44
C LEU A 131 3.81 2.13 10.15
N PRO A 132 3.05 3.14 9.67
CA PRO A 132 1.71 3.42 10.19
C PRO A 132 0.80 2.20 10.14
N LEU A 133 -0.05 2.05 11.15
CA LEU A 133 -1.06 0.99 11.20
C LEU A 133 -2.38 1.51 10.66
N LEU A 134 -2.95 0.81 9.68
CA LEU A 134 -4.28 1.04 9.15
C LEU A 134 -5.21 -0.10 9.56
N ASN A 135 -6.42 0.26 9.94
CA ASN A 135 -7.53 -0.68 10.11
C ASN A 135 -8.76 -0.12 9.41
N GLY A 136 -9.53 -0.98 8.79
CA GLY A 136 -10.75 -0.58 8.08
C GLY A 136 -11.63 -1.77 7.76
N PRO A 137 -12.82 -1.52 7.17
CA PRO A 137 -13.70 -2.57 6.70
C PRO A 137 -13.01 -3.45 5.64
N GLU A 138 -13.38 -4.70 5.60
CA GLU A 138 -12.87 -5.67 4.62
C GLU A 138 -13.11 -5.18 3.18
N GLN A 139 -12.19 -5.47 2.28
CA GLN A 139 -12.22 -5.10 0.86
C GLN A 139 -12.24 -3.59 0.58
N GLN A 140 -11.94 -2.76 1.58
CA GLN A 140 -11.86 -1.30 1.44
C GLN A 140 -10.43 -0.75 1.62
N GLU A 141 -9.43 -1.61 1.55
CA GLU A 141 -8.03 -1.29 1.82
C GLU A 141 -7.53 -0.09 1.00
N LYS A 142 -7.81 -0.10 -0.31
CA LYS A 142 -7.41 0.97 -1.22
C LYS A 142 -8.06 2.31 -0.84
N LYS A 143 -9.35 2.29 -0.51
CA LYS A 143 -10.09 3.49 -0.14
C LYS A 143 -9.59 4.08 1.19
N VAL A 144 -9.35 3.22 2.19
CA VAL A 144 -8.80 3.64 3.48
C VAL A 144 -7.39 4.19 3.31
N LEU A 145 -6.57 3.57 2.44
CA LEU A 145 -5.24 4.05 2.12
C LEU A 145 -5.25 5.44 1.48
N GLU A 146 -6.13 5.69 0.53
CA GLU A 146 -6.24 7.02 -0.12
C GLU A 146 -6.69 8.10 0.87
N ILE A 147 -7.64 7.78 1.75
CA ILE A 147 -8.05 8.70 2.82
C ILE A 147 -6.86 9.00 3.74
N MET A 148 -6.10 7.97 4.13
CA MET A 148 -4.92 8.13 4.98
C MET A 148 -3.86 9.01 4.32
N LYS A 149 -3.62 8.87 3.01
CA LYS A 149 -2.70 9.75 2.27
C LYS A 149 -3.12 11.22 2.37
N GLY A 150 -4.40 11.51 2.19
CA GLY A 150 -4.95 12.86 2.37
C GLY A 150 -4.76 13.39 3.80
N ILE A 151 -5.07 12.57 4.81
CA ILE A 151 -4.84 12.92 6.21
C ILE A 151 -3.35 13.21 6.49
N ARG A 152 -2.43 12.39 5.96
CA ARG A 152 -0.99 12.63 6.13
C ARG A 152 -0.54 13.97 5.57
N THR A 153 -1.07 14.37 4.43
CA THR A 153 -0.77 15.67 3.83
C THR A 153 -1.21 16.81 4.76
N GLU A 154 -2.44 16.77 5.27
CA GLU A 154 -2.96 17.77 6.21
C GLU A 154 -2.15 17.83 7.52
N LEU A 155 -1.74 16.67 8.06
CA LEU A 155 -0.95 16.58 9.29
C LEU A 155 0.48 17.09 9.10
N ALA A 156 1.07 16.90 7.92
CA ALA A 156 2.44 17.30 7.62
C ALA A 156 2.64 18.82 7.72
N ASP A 157 1.63 19.61 7.36
CA ASP A 157 1.64 21.07 7.47
C ASP A 157 1.85 21.57 8.92
N GLN A 158 1.48 20.72 9.89
CA GLN A 158 1.65 21.00 11.33
C GLN A 158 2.78 20.17 11.97
N SER A 159 3.64 19.57 11.17
CA SER A 159 4.72 18.67 11.64
C SER A 159 4.23 17.50 12.50
N LEU A 160 2.99 17.07 12.29
CA LEU A 160 2.38 15.94 12.98
C LEU A 160 2.53 14.66 12.15
N THR A 161 2.87 13.56 12.82
CA THR A 161 3.09 12.27 12.16
C THR A 161 2.04 11.25 12.59
N LEU A 162 1.44 10.59 11.59
CA LEU A 162 0.43 9.55 11.78
C LEU A 162 1.08 8.25 12.26
N ALA A 163 0.59 7.69 13.38
CA ALA A 163 0.96 6.35 13.85
C ALA A 163 -0.10 5.30 13.50
N GLU A 164 -1.39 5.63 13.73
CA GLU A 164 -2.49 4.70 13.46
C GLU A 164 -3.68 5.45 12.86
N PHE A 165 -4.35 4.81 11.90
CA PHE A 165 -5.62 5.28 11.34
C PHE A 165 -6.62 4.14 11.32
N ASN A 166 -7.73 4.33 12.04
CA ASN A 166 -8.79 3.33 12.18
C ASN A 166 -10.08 3.86 11.57
N VAL A 167 -10.67 3.07 10.69
CA VAL A 167 -12.00 3.27 10.11
C VAL A 167 -12.86 2.09 10.52
N ASN A 168 -13.95 2.32 11.24
CA ASN A 168 -14.86 1.23 11.60
C ASN A 168 -15.89 0.97 10.49
N ASP A 169 -16.70 -0.08 10.65
CA ASP A 169 -17.73 -0.48 9.67
C ASP A 169 -18.78 0.60 9.42
N ARG A 170 -18.95 1.55 10.34
CA ARG A 170 -19.83 2.70 10.19
C ARG A 170 -19.14 3.93 9.58
N TRP A 171 -17.92 3.78 9.07
CA TRP A 171 -17.10 4.86 8.51
C TRP A 171 -16.78 5.97 9.51
N ALA A 172 -16.75 5.69 10.80
CA ALA A 172 -16.21 6.61 11.78
C ALA A 172 -14.68 6.50 11.83
N TRP A 173 -14.00 7.65 11.84
CA TRP A 173 -12.55 7.73 11.78
C TRP A 173 -11.96 8.04 13.15
N LYS A 174 -10.86 7.36 13.45
CA LYS A 174 -10.02 7.61 14.61
C LYS A 174 -8.56 7.63 14.17
N ILE A 175 -7.85 8.67 14.57
CA ILE A 175 -6.43 8.88 14.27
C ILE A 175 -5.65 8.80 15.59
N LYS A 176 -4.46 8.19 15.54
CA LYS A 176 -3.47 8.28 16.61
C LYS A 176 -2.16 8.77 16.02
N LEU A 177 -1.60 9.80 16.62
CA LEU A 177 -0.33 10.39 16.23
C LEU A 177 0.84 9.70 16.94
N THR A 178 2.05 9.87 16.43
CA THR A 178 3.28 9.35 17.07
C THR A 178 3.53 9.98 18.44
N SER A 179 3.02 11.20 18.69
CA SER A 179 3.04 11.85 20.01
C SER A 179 2.13 11.18 21.06
N GLY A 180 1.32 10.20 20.63
CA GLY A 180 0.31 9.53 21.45
C GLY A 180 -1.06 10.21 21.43
N MET A 181 -1.19 11.43 20.89
CA MET A 181 -2.48 12.13 20.75
C MET A 181 -3.47 11.30 19.93
N GLN A 182 -4.69 11.18 20.43
CA GLN A 182 -5.80 10.51 19.74
C GLN A 182 -6.82 11.55 19.25
N ILE A 183 -7.31 11.39 18.01
CA ILE A 183 -8.29 12.30 17.39
C ILE A 183 -9.48 11.47 16.92
N GLU A 184 -10.67 11.73 17.45
CA GLU A 184 -11.91 11.10 17.04
C GLU A 184 -12.72 12.02 16.14
N LEU A 185 -12.92 11.63 14.87
CA LEU A 185 -13.55 12.46 13.83
C LEU A 185 -15.02 12.11 13.58
N GLY A 186 -15.44 10.90 13.98
CA GLY A 186 -16.79 10.41 13.72
C GLY A 186 -17.02 10.09 12.23
N ARG A 187 -18.25 10.31 11.73
CA ARG A 187 -18.68 9.86 10.39
C ARG A 187 -18.89 10.99 9.37
N ASN A 188 -19.12 12.21 9.84
CA ASN A 188 -19.53 13.31 8.98
C ASN A 188 -18.47 14.41 8.93
N GLU A 189 -18.21 14.94 7.73
CA GLU A 189 -17.31 16.06 7.47
C GLU A 189 -15.91 15.95 8.10
N GLN A 190 -15.37 14.72 8.13
CA GLN A 190 -14.15 14.38 8.88
C GLN A 190 -12.97 15.29 8.50
N LEU A 191 -12.72 15.48 7.20
CA LEU A 191 -11.61 16.32 6.74
C LEU A 191 -11.80 17.78 7.12
N LYS A 192 -13.02 18.33 6.99
CA LYS A 192 -13.30 19.71 7.39
C LYS A 192 -13.08 19.94 8.88
N LYS A 193 -13.52 18.97 9.70
CA LYS A 193 -13.31 19.01 11.16
C LYS A 193 -11.83 18.91 11.52
N LEU A 194 -11.09 18.02 10.86
CA LEU A 194 -9.64 17.91 11.03
C LEU A 194 -8.94 19.21 10.68
N GLN A 195 -9.19 19.79 9.50
CA GLN A 195 -8.61 21.05 9.06
C GLN A 195 -8.91 22.20 10.02
N ARG A 196 -10.16 22.31 10.52
CA ARG A 196 -10.52 23.30 11.52
C ARG A 196 -9.73 23.14 12.81
N PHE A 197 -9.57 21.92 13.29
CA PHE A 197 -8.77 21.62 14.46
C PHE A 197 -7.29 21.93 14.24
N LEU A 198 -6.72 21.55 13.11
CA LEU A 198 -5.31 21.83 12.77
C LEU A 198 -5.02 23.33 12.72
N LYS A 199 -5.95 24.16 12.21
CA LYS A 199 -5.83 25.62 12.27
C LYS A 199 -5.76 26.13 13.71
N THR A 200 -6.50 25.54 14.63
CA THR A 200 -6.43 25.89 16.05
C THR A 200 -5.08 25.47 16.66
N LEU A 201 -4.57 24.29 16.30
CA LEU A 201 -3.25 23.84 16.78
C LEU A 201 -2.14 24.80 16.38
N ALA A 202 -2.18 25.37 15.18
CA ALA A 202 -1.20 26.35 14.70
C ALA A 202 -1.07 27.57 15.62
N VAL A 203 -2.13 27.91 16.37
CA VAL A 203 -2.15 29.06 17.31
C VAL A 203 -1.74 28.64 18.72
N LEU A 204 -1.86 27.35 19.08
CA LEU A 204 -1.64 26.88 20.46
C LEU A 204 -0.18 26.80 20.88
N GLY A 205 0.74 26.66 19.97
CA GLY A 205 2.18 26.43 20.25
C GLY A 205 2.49 24.96 20.59
N GLN A 206 3.73 24.55 20.29
CA GLN A 206 4.17 23.16 20.33
C GLN A 206 4.06 22.50 21.72
N GLU A 207 4.32 23.24 22.79
CA GLU A 207 4.26 22.73 24.17
C GLU A 207 2.84 22.29 24.54
N ARG A 208 1.84 23.09 24.17
CA ARG A 208 0.43 22.77 24.42
C ARG A 208 -0.05 21.62 23.55
N ILE A 209 0.41 21.55 22.31
CA ILE A 209 0.10 20.41 21.41
C ILE A 209 0.60 19.10 22.03
N ASN A 210 1.80 19.09 22.61
CA ASN A 210 2.38 17.90 23.23
C ASN A 210 1.66 17.46 24.51
N SER A 211 0.94 18.37 25.18
CA SER A 211 0.16 18.08 26.39
C SER A 211 -1.25 17.53 26.10
N ILE A 212 -1.69 17.53 24.85
CA ILE A 212 -3.00 16.95 24.48
C ILE A 212 -2.92 15.42 24.52
N ALA A 213 -3.83 14.78 25.25
CA ALA A 213 -4.01 13.33 25.28
C ALA A 213 -4.97 12.89 24.17
N SER A 214 -6.13 13.54 24.09
CA SER A 214 -7.13 13.22 23.05
C SER A 214 -7.99 14.41 22.68
N VAL A 215 -8.54 14.36 21.46
CA VAL A 215 -9.46 15.36 20.92
C VAL A 215 -10.67 14.66 20.32
N ASP A 216 -11.86 15.06 20.74
CA ASP A 216 -13.10 14.60 20.16
C ASP A 216 -13.71 15.66 19.24
N LEU A 217 -13.64 15.41 17.94
CA LEU A 217 -14.15 16.28 16.87
C LEU A 217 -15.56 15.86 16.37
N ARG A 218 -16.25 14.98 17.09
CA ARG A 218 -17.58 14.50 16.66
C ARG A 218 -18.65 15.60 16.75
N TYR A 219 -18.45 16.58 17.59
CA TYR A 219 -19.39 17.71 17.76
C TYR A 219 -19.45 18.61 16.51
N PRO A 220 -20.65 19.08 16.13
CA PRO A 220 -20.81 19.93 14.92
C PRO A 220 -20.11 21.29 15.04
N ASN A 221 -20.23 21.93 16.21
CA ASN A 221 -19.82 23.32 16.40
C ASN A 221 -18.59 23.51 17.31
N GLY A 222 -17.93 22.42 17.71
CA GLY A 222 -16.79 22.50 18.61
C GLY A 222 -16.04 21.20 18.71
N TYR A 223 -15.17 21.08 19.68
CA TYR A 223 -14.45 19.87 20.03
C TYR A 223 -14.10 19.87 21.52
N ALA A 224 -13.96 18.68 22.08
CA ALA A 224 -13.49 18.50 23.45
C ALA A 224 -12.02 18.06 23.43
N ILE A 225 -11.20 18.64 24.33
CA ILE A 225 -9.79 18.28 24.49
C ILE A 225 -9.61 17.67 25.87
N ALA A 226 -8.97 16.51 25.93
CA ALA A 226 -8.46 15.93 27.15
C ALA A 226 -6.94 16.12 27.20
N TRP A 227 -6.46 16.62 28.35
CA TRP A 227 -5.03 16.85 28.58
C TRP A 227 -4.39 15.64 29.26
N LYS A 228 -3.07 15.49 29.09
CA LYS A 228 -2.31 14.44 29.79
C LYS A 228 -2.22 14.76 31.29
N PRO A 229 -2.36 13.74 32.18
CA PRO A 229 -2.42 13.97 33.63
C PRO A 229 -1.12 14.52 34.25
N ASP A 230 0.02 14.25 33.64
CA ASP A 230 1.33 14.60 34.17
C ASP A 230 1.81 16.01 33.79
N MET A 231 1.00 16.76 33.05
CA MET A 231 1.31 18.15 32.70
C MET A 231 0.61 19.08 33.70
N PRO A 232 1.29 20.13 34.20
CA PRO A 232 0.64 21.14 35.02
C PRO A 232 -0.54 21.67 34.20
N CYS A 233 -1.75 21.55 34.77
CA CYS A 233 -2.96 22.11 34.18
C CYS A 233 -2.65 23.54 33.75
N CYS A 234 -2.77 23.81 32.46
CA CYS A 234 -2.63 25.17 31.94
C CYS A 234 -3.52 26.06 32.78
N ASP A 235 -2.90 26.94 33.55
CA ASP A 235 -3.62 27.91 34.36
C ASP A 235 -4.29 28.90 33.36
N TRP A 236 -5.46 28.49 32.85
CA TRP A 236 -6.24 29.23 31.86
C TRP A 236 -6.59 30.64 32.35
N LYS A 237 -6.52 30.87 33.68
CA LYS A 237 -6.76 32.17 34.29
C LYS A 237 -5.60 33.17 34.04
N ASN A 238 -4.38 32.67 33.81
CA ASN A 238 -3.20 33.50 33.56
C ASN A 238 -2.73 33.50 32.10
N SER A 239 -3.42 32.77 31.20
CA SER A 239 -3.14 32.83 29.77
C SER A 239 -3.75 34.13 29.21
N THR A 240 -2.93 35.14 28.99
CA THR A 240 -3.29 36.30 28.15
C THR A 240 -3.65 35.81 26.76
N ILE A 241 -4.94 35.58 26.51
CA ILE A 241 -5.46 35.46 25.15
C ILE A 241 -5.19 36.83 24.53
N PRO A 242 -4.52 36.93 23.37
CA PRO A 242 -4.41 38.19 22.67
C PRO A 242 -5.83 38.72 22.41
N GLN A 243 -6.18 39.86 22.99
CA GLN A 243 -7.52 40.44 22.93
C GLN A 243 -7.92 40.94 21.54
N ASN A 244 -7.12 40.70 20.50
CA ASN A 244 -7.37 41.17 19.15
C ASN A 244 -8.50 40.43 18.40
N ILE A 245 -9.09 39.38 18.96
CA ILE A 245 -10.18 38.64 18.25
C ILE A 245 -11.55 39.11 18.72
N THR A 246 -11.67 39.81 19.86
CA THR A 246 -12.95 40.17 20.43
C THR A 246 -13.49 41.51 19.92
N ASN A 247 -12.65 42.39 19.36
CA ASN A 247 -13.06 43.73 18.94
C ASN A 247 -13.62 43.80 17.51
N GLU A 248 -13.29 42.87 16.62
CA GLU A 248 -13.88 42.93 15.26
C GLU A 248 -15.31 42.41 15.18
N GLN A 249 -15.80 41.64 16.14
CA GLN A 249 -17.19 41.17 16.15
C GLN A 249 -18.17 42.10 16.93
N SER A 250 -17.66 42.88 17.86
CA SER A 250 -18.49 43.86 18.60
C SER A 250 -18.75 45.13 17.83
N GLU A 251 -17.86 45.58 16.94
CA GLU A 251 -18.09 46.76 16.10
C GLU A 251 -19.08 46.53 14.96
N LYS A 252 -19.20 45.28 14.47
CA LYS A 252 -20.22 44.95 13.44
C LYS A 252 -21.64 44.76 13.98
N ALA A 253 -21.81 44.58 15.27
CA ALA A 253 -23.12 44.44 15.91
C ALA A 253 -23.76 45.77 16.28
N THR A 254 -22.99 46.88 16.35
CA THR A 254 -23.48 48.18 16.80
C THR A 254 -23.93 49.09 15.66
N GLN A 255 -23.76 48.70 14.38
CA GLN A 255 -24.16 49.45 13.19
C GLN A 255 -25.46 48.99 12.55
N SER A 256 -26.30 48.19 13.18
CA SER A 256 -27.66 47.93 12.69
C SER A 256 -28.61 49.04 13.14
N LYS A 257 -29.07 49.84 12.19
CA LYS A 257 -29.98 50.95 12.29
C LYS A 257 -31.25 50.67 13.08
N PRO A 258 -31.76 51.66 13.86
CA PRO A 258 -33.06 51.56 14.55
C PRO A 258 -34.24 51.54 13.58
N TYR A 259 -35.13 50.61 13.79
CA TYR A 259 -36.35 50.40 13.07
C TYR A 259 -37.32 51.58 13.33
N GLY A 260 -37.63 52.37 12.29
CA GLY A 260 -38.53 53.52 12.37
C GLY A 260 -39.96 53.10 12.68
N LYS A 261 -40.53 53.68 13.74
CA LYS A 261 -41.96 53.66 14.06
C LYS A 261 -42.75 54.39 12.98
N LYS A 262 -43.61 53.70 12.26
CA LYS A 262 -44.69 54.30 11.45
C LYS A 262 -45.87 54.64 12.36
N ASN A 263 -46.12 55.93 12.58
CA ASN A 263 -47.39 56.41 13.14
C ASN A 263 -48.50 56.24 12.13
N ARG A 264 -49.61 55.69 12.54
CA ARG A 264 -50.94 55.79 11.88
C ARG A 264 -51.63 57.06 12.37
N THR A 265 -52.01 57.86 11.47
CA THR A 265 -53.25 58.62 11.45
C THR A 265 -53.87 58.47 10.06
#